data_2525e7c3c9d32f3728b99f970a192ca6
#
_entry.id   2525e7c3c9d32f3728b99f970a192ca6
#
_cell.length_a   1.000
_cell.length_b   1.000
_cell.length_c   1.000
_cell.angle_alpha   90.00
_cell.angle_beta   90.00
_cell.angle_gamma   90.00
#
_symmetry.space_group_name_H-M   'P 1'
#
loop_
_entity.id
_entity.type
_entity.pdbx_description
1 polymer ?
#
loop_
_entity_poly.entity_id
_entity_poly.type
_entity_poly.pdbx_seq_one_letter_code
_entity_poly.pdbx_strand_id
1 'polypeptide(L)'
;MRQSEGLEGSLKLTRTNRGLVVRARLTTAIEQVCSRCLREIEWPIEIKIDEEALPTVDFLSGLPLGADEDPDLLRLTDHHELELEGEVREAIQLAEPIAPLCREDCPGLCIVCGQELASGPHDHPDEEVDPRLEALREFVDGDEDHGNAEARPQ
;
A
#
# COMPACT_ATOMS: atom_id res chain seq x y z
N MET A 1 6.92 -8.34 5.88
CA MET A 1 6.18 -8.36 4.60
C MET A 1 6.46 -9.68 3.91
N ARG A 2 5.44 -10.47 3.62
CA ARG A 2 5.57 -11.73 2.88
C ARG A 2 4.83 -11.60 1.57
N GLN A 3 5.50 -11.95 0.49
CA GLN A 3 4.89 -12.10 -0.81
C GLN A 3 4.23 -13.49 -0.83
N SER A 4 2.94 -13.55 -1.10
CA SER A 4 2.18 -14.81 -1.10
C SER A 4 2.27 -15.54 -2.43
N GLU A 5 2.43 -14.78 -3.52
CA GLU A 5 2.49 -15.31 -4.89
C GLU A 5 3.75 -14.86 -5.62
N GLY A 6 4.07 -15.57 -6.71
CA GLY A 6 5.12 -15.19 -7.64
C GLY A 6 4.84 -13.83 -8.28
N LEU A 7 5.89 -13.19 -8.78
CA LEU A 7 5.80 -11.94 -9.52
C LEU A 7 5.56 -12.25 -11.01
N GLU A 8 4.47 -11.76 -11.57
CA GLU A 8 4.10 -11.99 -12.97
C GLU A 8 3.90 -10.66 -13.69
N GLY A 9 4.22 -10.62 -14.99
CA GLY A 9 3.97 -9.43 -15.78
C GLY A 9 4.78 -9.29 -17.04
N SER A 10 4.94 -8.04 -17.50
CA SER A 10 5.68 -7.70 -18.71
C SER A 10 6.77 -6.69 -18.43
N LEU A 11 7.92 -6.91 -19.07
CA LEU A 11 9.07 -6.01 -19.06
C LEU A 11 9.38 -5.58 -20.50
N LYS A 12 9.53 -4.28 -20.70
CA LYS A 12 9.96 -3.70 -21.98
C LYS A 12 11.23 -2.87 -21.75
N LEU A 13 12.28 -3.22 -22.48
CA LEU A 13 13.53 -2.48 -22.53
C LEU A 13 13.60 -1.70 -23.84
N THR A 14 13.96 -0.43 -23.75
CA THR A 14 14.13 0.43 -24.93
C THR A 14 15.48 1.13 -24.84
N ARG A 15 16.35 0.90 -25.83
CA ARG A 15 17.66 1.55 -25.89
C ARG A 15 17.51 3.03 -26.20
N THR A 16 18.21 3.85 -25.46
CA THR A 16 18.39 5.29 -25.68
C THR A 16 19.86 5.61 -26.05
N ASN A 17 20.16 6.86 -26.27
CA ASN A 17 21.54 7.31 -26.47
C ASN A 17 22.37 7.34 -25.17
N ARG A 18 21.73 7.25 -24.00
CA ARG A 18 22.38 7.30 -22.68
C ARG A 18 22.42 5.93 -21.99
N GLY A 19 21.43 5.07 -22.24
CA GLY A 19 21.29 3.81 -21.54
C GLY A 19 20.06 3.02 -22.00
N LEU A 20 19.31 2.50 -21.06
CA LEU A 20 18.09 1.73 -21.31
C LEU A 20 16.92 2.35 -20.53
N VAL A 21 15.80 2.58 -21.19
CA VAL A 21 14.53 2.82 -20.50
C VAL A 21 13.88 1.48 -20.20
N VAL A 22 13.59 1.28 -18.91
CA VAL A 22 12.98 0.09 -18.34
C VAL A 22 11.53 0.42 -18.03
N ARG A 23 10.58 -0.29 -18.67
CA ARG A 23 9.16 -0.22 -18.35
C ARG A 23 8.65 -1.58 -17.97
N ALA A 24 8.23 -1.72 -16.71
CA ALA A 24 7.64 -2.95 -16.24
C ALA A 24 6.21 -2.70 -15.72
N ARG A 25 5.35 -3.70 -15.94
CA ARG A 25 4.04 -3.82 -15.29
C ARG A 25 3.97 -5.22 -14.73
N LEU A 26 3.92 -5.28 -13.41
CA LEU A 26 4.01 -6.54 -12.68
C LEU A 26 2.84 -6.62 -11.71
N THR A 27 2.37 -7.83 -11.48
CA THR A 27 1.30 -8.15 -10.52
C THR A 27 1.81 -9.19 -9.55
N THR A 28 1.40 -9.05 -8.30
CA THR A 28 1.66 -10.02 -7.24
C THR A 28 0.59 -9.87 -6.17
N ALA A 29 0.59 -10.75 -5.18
CA ALA A 29 -0.21 -10.58 -3.97
C ALA A 29 0.70 -10.51 -2.75
N ILE A 30 0.30 -9.72 -1.78
CA ILE A 30 1.00 -9.55 -0.50
C ILE A 30 0.09 -9.96 0.66
N GLU A 31 0.69 -10.58 1.68
CA GLU A 31 -0.01 -10.85 2.93
C GLU A 31 -0.19 -9.56 3.72
N GLN A 32 -1.42 -9.26 4.07
CA GLN A 32 -1.82 -8.08 4.82
C GLN A 32 -2.77 -8.46 5.96
N VAL A 33 -2.99 -7.53 6.85
CA VAL A 33 -3.95 -7.69 7.95
C VAL A 33 -5.05 -6.65 7.79
N CYS A 34 -6.31 -7.10 7.83
CA CYS A 34 -7.44 -6.19 7.79
C CYS A 34 -7.38 -5.18 8.94
N SER A 35 -7.43 -3.89 8.62
CA SER A 35 -7.31 -2.81 9.62
C SER A 35 -8.46 -2.75 10.63
N ARG A 36 -9.58 -3.46 10.37
CA ARG A 36 -10.74 -3.46 11.27
C ARG A 36 -10.90 -4.74 12.07
N CYS A 37 -10.77 -5.92 11.43
CA CYS A 37 -11.02 -7.20 12.11
C CYS A 37 -9.74 -8.02 12.35
N LEU A 38 -8.59 -7.52 11.98
CA LEU A 38 -7.26 -8.11 12.14
C LEU A 38 -7.10 -9.49 11.49
N ARG A 39 -7.99 -9.86 10.58
CA ARG A 39 -7.88 -11.11 9.80
C ARG A 39 -6.79 -10.96 8.75
N GLU A 40 -6.03 -12.01 8.57
CA GLU A 40 -5.07 -12.12 7.45
C GLU A 40 -5.82 -12.15 6.13
N ILE A 41 -5.33 -11.38 5.15
CA ILE A 41 -5.88 -11.25 3.80
C ILE A 41 -4.75 -11.25 2.79
N GLU A 42 -5.01 -11.80 1.62
CA GLU A 42 -4.17 -11.61 0.45
C GLU A 42 -4.63 -10.37 -0.31
N TRP A 43 -3.71 -9.44 -0.53
CA TRP A 43 -4.00 -8.19 -1.23
C TRP A 43 -3.29 -8.16 -2.58
N PRO A 44 -4.03 -8.18 -3.69
CA PRO A 44 -3.43 -8.08 -5.00
C PRO A 44 -2.91 -6.67 -5.24
N ILE A 45 -1.70 -6.56 -5.78
CA ILE A 45 -1.09 -5.28 -6.16
C ILE A 45 -0.61 -5.32 -7.61
N GLU A 46 -0.73 -4.18 -8.26
CA GLU A 46 -0.12 -3.89 -9.56
C GLU A 46 0.97 -2.84 -9.35
N ILE A 47 2.18 -3.15 -9.77
CA ILE A 47 3.32 -2.25 -9.70
C ILE A 47 3.78 -1.85 -11.10
N LYS A 48 4.25 -0.61 -11.21
CA LYS A 48 4.77 -0.02 -12.44
C LYS A 48 6.14 0.54 -12.17
N ILE A 49 7.07 0.18 -13.03
CA ILE A 49 8.44 0.71 -13.03
C ILE A 49 8.62 1.42 -14.36
N ASP A 50 9.06 2.67 -14.35
CA ASP A 50 9.42 3.44 -15.55
C ASP A 50 10.69 4.23 -15.23
N GLU A 51 11.84 3.60 -15.43
CA GLU A 51 13.14 4.08 -15.02
C GLU A 51 14.13 4.09 -16.18
N GLU A 52 15.16 4.95 -16.11
CA GLU A 52 16.30 4.92 -17.03
C GLU A 52 17.50 4.26 -16.34
N ALA A 53 17.94 3.12 -16.85
CA ALA A 53 19.14 2.44 -16.41
C ALA A 53 20.36 2.95 -17.19
N LEU A 54 21.35 3.46 -16.47
CA LEU A 54 22.58 3.98 -17.05
C LEU A 54 23.70 2.92 -17.04
N PRO A 55 24.56 2.85 -18.08
CA PRO A 55 25.68 1.94 -18.08
C PRO A 55 26.77 2.40 -17.10
N THR A 56 27.44 1.48 -16.45
CA THR A 56 28.63 1.73 -15.62
C THR A 56 29.91 1.69 -16.42
N VAL A 57 29.90 0.99 -17.56
CA VAL A 57 31.03 0.88 -18.50
C VAL A 57 30.58 1.21 -19.92
N ASP A 58 31.48 1.79 -20.69
CA ASP A 58 31.20 2.07 -22.09
C ASP A 58 31.13 0.79 -22.91
N PHE A 59 30.05 0.63 -23.69
CA PHE A 59 29.76 -0.61 -24.43
C PHE A 59 30.75 -0.97 -25.51
N LEU A 60 31.57 0.01 -26.00
CA LEU A 60 32.53 -0.20 -27.07
C LEU A 60 33.94 -0.42 -26.54
N SER A 61 34.36 0.43 -25.59
CA SER A 61 35.70 0.40 -25.05
C SER A 61 35.86 -0.44 -23.78
N GLY A 62 34.75 -0.76 -23.09
CA GLY A 62 34.75 -1.43 -21.79
C GLY A 62 35.35 -0.58 -20.66
N LEU A 63 35.62 0.72 -20.92
CA LEU A 63 36.17 1.60 -19.90
C LEU A 63 35.08 2.06 -18.94
N PRO A 64 35.38 2.20 -17.64
CA PRO A 64 34.44 2.75 -16.68
C PRO A 64 33.97 4.14 -17.09
N LEU A 65 32.68 4.35 -17.11
CA LEU A 65 32.06 5.67 -17.20
C LEU A 65 32.06 6.29 -15.80
N GLY A 66 32.36 7.61 -15.75
CA GLY A 66 32.36 8.32 -14.47
C GLY A 66 31.04 8.10 -13.74
N ALA A 67 31.11 7.77 -12.45
CA ALA A 67 29.94 7.62 -11.64
C ALA A 67 29.26 8.99 -11.50
N ASP A 68 28.02 9.12 -11.95
CA ASP A 68 27.15 10.16 -11.42
C ASP A 68 27.02 9.92 -9.91
N GLU A 69 27.06 10.98 -9.12
CA GLU A 69 27.05 10.91 -7.66
C GLU A 69 25.67 10.55 -7.10
N ASP A 70 24.67 10.36 -7.96
CA ASP A 70 23.30 10.04 -7.55
C ASP A 70 23.16 8.53 -7.29
N PRO A 71 22.97 8.13 -6.01
CA PRO A 71 22.83 6.73 -5.63
C PRO A 71 21.47 6.13 -6.05
N ASP A 72 20.48 6.97 -6.35
CA ASP A 72 19.10 6.53 -6.66
C ASP A 72 18.94 6.19 -8.15
N LEU A 73 19.98 6.42 -8.98
CA LEU A 73 19.95 6.06 -10.39
C LEU A 73 20.13 4.55 -10.61
N LEU A 74 19.17 3.96 -11.30
CA LEU A 74 19.28 2.57 -11.75
C LEU A 74 20.48 2.40 -12.68
N ARG A 75 21.29 1.37 -12.43
CA ARG A 75 22.52 1.13 -13.20
C ARG A 75 22.59 -0.30 -13.71
N LEU A 76 23.19 -0.43 -14.88
CA LEU A 76 23.64 -1.74 -15.36
C LEU A 76 24.90 -2.14 -14.59
N THR A 77 25.06 -3.43 -14.32
CA THR A 77 26.31 -3.97 -13.80
C THR A 77 27.45 -3.81 -14.81
N ASP A 78 28.68 -4.04 -14.40
CA ASP A 78 29.86 -4.09 -15.29
C ASP A 78 29.78 -5.23 -16.33
N HIS A 79 28.90 -6.22 -16.08
CA HIS A 79 28.55 -7.29 -17.02
C HIS A 79 27.34 -6.97 -17.90
N HIS A 80 26.86 -5.71 -17.90
CA HIS A 80 25.68 -5.23 -18.63
C HIS A 80 24.37 -5.92 -18.24
N GLU A 81 24.29 -6.39 -17.01
CA GLU A 81 23.07 -6.99 -16.45
C GLU A 81 22.24 -5.90 -15.75
N LEU A 82 20.93 -6.04 -15.81
CA LEU A 82 19.96 -5.17 -15.18
C LEU A 82 19.40 -5.87 -13.94
N GLU A 83 19.72 -5.35 -12.77
CA GLU A 83 19.17 -5.81 -11.49
C GLU A 83 17.98 -4.93 -11.11
N LEU A 84 16.79 -5.53 -10.97
CA LEU A 84 15.54 -4.81 -10.65
C LEU A 84 15.00 -5.16 -9.26
N GLU A 85 15.76 -5.88 -8.45
CA GLU A 85 15.28 -6.30 -7.13
C GLU A 85 14.96 -5.11 -6.23
N GLY A 86 15.78 -4.07 -6.25
CA GLY A 86 15.60 -2.85 -5.48
C GLY A 86 14.31 -2.12 -5.88
N GLU A 87 14.18 -1.82 -7.16
CA GLU A 87 13.05 -1.10 -7.76
C GLU A 87 11.73 -1.85 -7.58
N VAL A 88 11.75 -3.18 -7.75
CA VAL A 88 10.57 -4.02 -7.50
C VAL A 88 10.18 -3.97 -6.03
N ARG A 89 11.13 -4.08 -5.11
CA ARG A 89 10.87 -4.03 -3.67
C ARG A 89 10.27 -2.68 -3.26
N GLU A 90 10.84 -1.59 -3.74
CA GLU A 90 10.35 -0.23 -3.51
C GLU A 90 8.94 -0.04 -4.08
N ALA A 91 8.71 -0.46 -5.33
CA ALA A 91 7.41 -0.36 -5.97
C ALA A 91 6.32 -1.17 -5.24
N ILE A 92 6.67 -2.34 -4.67
CA ILE A 92 5.76 -3.12 -3.82
C ILE A 92 5.43 -2.33 -2.54
N GLN A 93 6.42 -1.74 -1.87
CA GLN A 93 6.21 -0.96 -0.65
C GLN A 93 5.33 0.27 -0.89
N LEU A 94 5.53 0.95 -2.02
CA LEU A 94 4.70 2.10 -2.41
C LEU A 94 3.27 1.71 -2.79
N ALA A 95 3.06 0.51 -3.33
CA ALA A 95 1.74 0.00 -3.68
C ALA A 95 0.97 -0.59 -2.49
N GLU A 96 1.61 -0.74 -1.35
CA GLU A 96 0.99 -1.27 -0.13
C GLU A 96 -0.11 -0.34 0.37
N PRO A 97 -1.35 -0.84 0.59
CA PRO A 97 -2.44 -0.02 1.08
C PRO A 97 -2.21 0.37 2.55
N ILE A 98 -2.49 1.62 2.90
CA ILE A 98 -2.33 2.14 4.27
C ILE A 98 -3.32 1.46 5.23
N ALA A 99 -4.54 1.14 4.76
CA ALA A 99 -5.60 0.58 5.58
C ALA A 99 -6.38 -0.50 4.80
N PRO A 100 -5.79 -1.69 4.58
CA PRO A 100 -6.44 -2.77 3.86
C PRO A 100 -7.66 -3.28 4.62
N LEU A 101 -8.72 -3.63 3.91
CA LEU A 101 -9.94 -4.19 4.47
C LEU A 101 -10.24 -5.55 3.84
N CYS A 102 -10.66 -6.53 4.61
CA CYS A 102 -11.08 -7.84 4.08
C CYS A 102 -12.33 -7.75 3.20
N ARG A 103 -13.16 -6.72 3.45
CA ARG A 103 -14.32 -6.32 2.68
C ARG A 103 -14.66 -4.87 3.01
N GLU A 104 -15.29 -4.17 2.09
CA GLU A 104 -15.59 -2.74 2.20
C GLU A 104 -16.43 -2.39 3.44
N ASP A 105 -17.41 -3.25 3.77
CA ASP A 105 -18.32 -3.14 4.89
C ASP A 105 -17.88 -3.91 6.15
N CYS A 106 -16.58 -4.18 6.31
CA CYS A 106 -16.06 -4.94 7.45
C CYS A 106 -16.49 -4.25 8.78
N PRO A 107 -17.26 -4.90 9.65
CA PRO A 107 -17.72 -4.29 10.90
C PRO A 107 -16.62 -4.17 11.96
N GLY A 108 -15.54 -4.94 11.80
CA GLY A 108 -14.40 -4.90 12.71
C GLY A 108 -14.55 -5.79 13.94
N LEU A 109 -13.84 -5.40 14.98
CA LEU A 109 -13.86 -6.02 16.31
C LEU A 109 -14.60 -5.14 17.30
N CYS A 110 -15.22 -5.76 18.29
CA CYS A 110 -15.79 -5.05 19.42
C CYS A 110 -14.66 -4.37 20.22
N ILE A 111 -14.82 -3.10 20.52
CA ILE A 111 -13.84 -2.32 21.27
C ILE A 111 -13.72 -2.75 22.74
N VAL A 112 -14.74 -3.41 23.28
CA VAL A 112 -14.79 -3.85 24.67
C VAL A 112 -14.15 -5.22 24.85
N CYS A 113 -14.56 -6.22 24.07
CA CYS A 113 -14.12 -7.61 24.25
C CYS A 113 -13.21 -8.15 23.14
N GLY A 114 -13.00 -7.40 22.04
CA GLY A 114 -12.20 -7.85 20.91
C GLY A 114 -12.85 -8.93 20.03
N GLN A 115 -14.11 -9.29 20.29
CA GLN A 115 -14.81 -10.27 19.47
C GLN A 115 -15.18 -9.70 18.11
N GLU A 116 -15.16 -10.54 17.06
CA GLU A 116 -15.60 -10.13 15.73
C GLU A 116 -17.07 -9.74 15.73
N LEU A 117 -17.39 -8.51 15.35
CA LEU A 117 -18.78 -8.02 15.25
C LEU A 117 -19.58 -8.75 14.16
N ALA A 118 -18.89 -9.38 13.20
CA ALA A 118 -19.53 -10.24 12.20
C ALA A 118 -20.10 -11.53 12.78
N SER A 119 -19.69 -11.95 13.97
CA SER A 119 -20.15 -13.19 14.62
C SER A 119 -21.55 -13.08 15.24
N GLY A 120 -22.10 -11.88 15.30
CA GLY A 120 -23.43 -11.61 15.79
C GLY A 120 -23.49 -10.55 16.89
N PRO A 121 -24.70 -10.15 17.26
CA PRO A 121 -24.89 -9.19 18.34
C PRO A 121 -24.46 -9.79 19.67
N HIS A 122 -23.75 -9.00 20.46
CA HIS A 122 -23.40 -9.31 21.84
C HIS A 122 -23.57 -8.05 22.68
N ASP A 123 -23.87 -8.23 23.92
CA ASP A 123 -24.18 -7.17 24.85
C ASP A 123 -23.03 -6.98 25.85
N HIS A 124 -22.78 -5.76 26.22
CA HIS A 124 -21.82 -5.38 27.24
C HIS A 124 -22.50 -4.45 28.24
N PRO A 125 -22.13 -4.52 29.52
CA PRO A 125 -22.53 -3.48 30.45
C PRO A 125 -22.06 -2.13 29.93
N ASP A 126 -22.87 -1.10 30.08
CA ASP A 126 -22.53 0.26 29.69
C ASP A 126 -21.14 0.63 30.26
N GLU A 127 -20.23 1.04 29.38
CA GLU A 127 -18.92 1.56 29.82
C GLU A 127 -19.12 2.81 30.65
N GLU A 128 -18.55 2.81 31.86
CA GLU A 128 -18.44 4.04 32.65
C GLU A 128 -17.58 5.03 31.86
N VAL A 129 -18.17 6.16 31.47
CA VAL A 129 -17.44 7.23 30.79
C VAL A 129 -16.37 7.77 31.72
N ASP A 130 -15.12 7.87 31.24
CA ASP A 130 -14.04 8.51 32.00
C ASP A 130 -14.50 9.90 32.48
N PRO A 131 -14.51 10.18 33.80
CA PRO A 131 -14.99 11.45 34.33
C PRO A 131 -14.32 12.69 33.71
N ARG A 132 -13.11 12.54 33.18
CA ARG A 132 -12.39 13.63 32.48
C ARG A 132 -12.99 13.97 31.12
N LEU A 133 -13.72 13.04 30.51
CA LEU A 133 -14.37 13.19 29.21
C LEU A 133 -15.87 13.47 29.30
N GLU A 134 -16.43 13.49 30.51
CA GLU A 134 -17.87 13.70 30.74
C GLU A 134 -18.38 15.01 30.11
N ALA A 135 -17.56 16.06 30.13
CA ALA A 135 -17.92 17.33 29.49
C ALA A 135 -18.09 17.25 27.96
N LEU A 136 -17.55 16.22 27.31
CA LEU A 136 -17.72 15.98 25.86
C LEU A 136 -19.03 15.29 25.53
N ARG A 137 -19.74 14.73 26.51
CA ARG A 137 -21.02 14.04 26.31
C ARG A 137 -22.08 14.97 25.72
N GLU A 138 -22.09 16.23 26.12
CA GLU A 138 -23.03 17.24 25.61
C GLU A 138 -22.92 17.47 24.10
N PHE A 139 -21.71 17.24 23.52
CA PHE A 139 -21.50 17.36 22.07
C PHE A 139 -21.99 16.14 21.30
N VAL A 140 -21.99 14.94 21.90
CA VAL A 140 -22.46 13.72 21.26
C VAL A 140 -24.00 13.68 21.27
N ASP A 141 -24.63 14.04 22.41
CA ASP A 141 -26.09 14.08 22.54
C ASP A 141 -26.74 15.20 21.71
N GLY A 142 -25.99 16.25 21.36
CA GLY A 142 -26.47 17.38 20.54
C GLY A 142 -26.60 17.10 19.04
N ASP A 143 -25.93 16.09 18.51
CA ASP A 143 -25.98 15.78 17.06
C ASP A 143 -27.15 14.88 16.65
N GLU A 144 -27.85 14.23 17.58
CA GLU A 144 -29.02 13.39 17.27
C GLU A 144 -30.29 14.21 16.92
N ASP A 145 -30.34 15.51 17.24
CA ASP A 145 -31.55 16.33 17.07
C ASP A 145 -31.58 17.13 15.72
N HIS A 146 -30.53 17.04 14.88
CA HIS A 146 -30.46 17.75 13.60
C HIS A 146 -30.75 16.90 12.37
N GLY A 147 -31.14 15.63 12.53
CA GLY A 147 -31.40 14.68 11.44
C GLY A 147 -32.81 14.70 10.84
N ASN A 148 -33.73 15.59 11.26
CA ASN A 148 -35.12 15.54 10.77
C ASN A 148 -35.73 16.93 10.52
N ALA A 149 -35.19 17.67 9.57
CA ALA A 149 -35.83 18.89 9.08
C ALA A 149 -35.86 18.93 7.55
N GLU A 150 -37.07 18.63 7.04
CA GLU A 150 -37.69 19.17 5.83
C GLU A 150 -37.20 18.69 4.45
N ALA A 151 -37.91 17.68 3.98
CA ALA A 151 -38.31 17.59 2.58
C ALA A 151 -39.14 18.83 2.21
N ARG A 152 -38.61 19.74 1.38
CA ARG A 152 -39.41 20.74 0.69
C ARG A 152 -40.00 20.18 -0.59
N PRO A 153 -41.31 20.29 -0.81
CA PRO A 153 -41.92 20.06 -2.11
C PRO A 153 -41.88 21.34 -2.95
N GLN A 154 -41.39 21.26 -4.16
CA GLN A 154 -41.93 21.76 -5.44
C GLN A 154 -41.00 21.42 -6.58
#